data_55a1d653a949c4889908a5f0a5b9db53
#
_entry.id   55a1d653a949c4889908a5f0a5b9db53
#
_cell.length_a   1.000
_cell.length_b   1.000
_cell.length_c   1.000
_cell.angle_alpha   90.00
_cell.angle_beta   90.00
_cell.angle_gamma   90.00
#
_symmetry.space_group_name_H-M   'P 1'
#
loop_
_entity.id
_entity.type
_entity.pdbx_description
1 polymer ?
#
loop_
_entity_poly.entity_id
_entity_poly.type
_entity_poly.pdbx_seq_one_letter_code
_entity_poly.pdbx_strand_id
1 'polypeptide(L)'
;MFVRIVKMSFKEDKINDFINNFNYNKVKIRNTQGCKLLELYRDKTNPTIFFTYSYWDTELDLENYRNSQLFKNVWNITKLLFKDKPEAWSVDKVYNL
;
A
#
# COMPACT_ATOMS: atom_id res chain seq x y z
N MET A 1 -15.99 -7.15 4.12
CA MET A 1 -14.54 -7.04 3.85
C MET A 1 -14.31 -6.81 2.37
N PHE A 2 -13.40 -5.92 2.04
CA PHE A 2 -13.04 -5.62 0.65
C PHE A 2 -11.52 -5.55 0.52
N VAL A 3 -11.03 -5.42 -0.72
CA VAL A 3 -9.61 -5.39 -1.04
C VAL A 3 -9.22 -4.00 -1.53
N ARG A 4 -8.13 -3.47 -1.01
CA ARG A 4 -7.51 -2.23 -1.49
C ARG A 4 -6.25 -2.58 -2.25
N ILE A 5 -6.18 -2.15 -3.51
CA ILE A 5 -5.03 -2.37 -4.39
C ILE A 5 -4.42 -1.02 -4.72
N VAL A 6 -3.12 -0.86 -4.52
CA VAL A 6 -2.39 0.35 -4.88
C VAL A 6 -1.24 -0.02 -5.78
N LYS A 7 -1.20 0.60 -6.96
CA LYS A 7 -0.08 0.48 -7.89
C LYS A 7 0.84 1.69 -7.74
N MET A 8 2.13 1.43 -7.58
CA MET A 8 3.14 2.45 -7.38
C MET A 8 4.31 2.23 -8.34
N SER A 9 4.77 3.30 -8.98
CA SER A 9 5.96 3.27 -9.83
C SER A 9 6.99 4.22 -9.25
N PHE A 10 8.19 3.70 -8.96
CA PHE A 10 9.24 4.48 -8.29
C PHE A 10 10.36 4.85 -9.24
N LYS A 11 11.07 5.92 -8.91
CA LYS A 11 12.33 6.26 -9.56
C LYS A 11 13.32 5.12 -9.34
N GLU A 12 14.11 4.80 -10.35
CA GLU A 12 15.04 3.66 -10.33
C GLU A 12 16.00 3.70 -9.14
N ASP A 13 16.49 4.88 -8.79
CA ASP A 13 17.42 5.06 -7.68
C ASP A 13 16.74 5.21 -6.31
N LYS A 14 15.42 5.10 -6.25
CA LYS A 14 14.64 5.27 -5.01
C LYS A 14 13.93 4.00 -4.54
N ILE A 15 14.13 2.89 -5.22
CA ILE A 15 13.49 1.62 -4.87
C ILE A 15 13.85 1.17 -3.46
N ASN A 16 15.14 1.25 -3.10
CA ASN A 16 15.59 0.84 -1.77
C ASN A 16 15.00 1.75 -0.67
N ASP A 17 14.86 3.04 -0.94
CA ASP A 17 14.23 3.96 0.00
C ASP A 17 12.79 3.57 0.27
N PHE A 18 12.05 3.18 -0.78
CA PHE A 18 10.69 2.68 -0.64
C PHE A 18 10.65 1.40 0.19
N ILE A 19 11.48 0.42 -0.15
CA ILE A 19 11.51 -0.88 0.55
C ILE A 19 11.84 -0.67 2.03
N ASN A 20 12.79 0.19 2.34
CA ASN A 20 13.18 0.49 3.73
C ASN A 20 12.03 1.13 4.49
N ASN A 21 11.34 2.10 3.88
CA ASN A 21 10.20 2.77 4.50
C ASN A 21 9.05 1.78 4.75
N PHE A 22 8.75 0.93 3.77
CA PHE A 22 7.72 -0.09 3.90
C PHE A 22 8.08 -1.09 5.00
N ASN A 23 9.30 -1.59 5.00
CA ASN A 23 9.77 -2.53 6.02
C ASN A 23 9.64 -1.98 7.44
N TYR A 24 9.99 -0.71 7.60
CA TYR A 24 9.90 -0.05 8.90
C TYR A 24 8.45 0.04 9.42
N ASN A 25 7.49 0.21 8.51
CA ASN A 25 6.10 0.50 8.87
C ASN A 25 5.13 -0.65 8.71
N LYS A 26 5.50 -1.73 8.01
CA LYS A 26 4.56 -2.79 7.59
C LYS A 26 3.79 -3.43 8.73
N VAL A 27 4.43 -3.70 9.86
CA VAL A 27 3.77 -4.31 11.02
C VAL A 27 2.75 -3.35 11.62
N LYS A 28 3.09 -2.07 11.71
CA LYS A 28 2.18 -1.04 12.22
C LYS A 28 0.95 -0.92 11.31
N ILE A 29 1.16 -0.96 9.99
CA ILE A 29 0.06 -0.90 9.02
C ILE A 29 -0.83 -2.13 9.17
N ARG A 30 -0.23 -3.33 9.22
CA ARG A 30 -0.97 -4.59 9.37
C ARG A 30 -1.80 -4.62 10.66
N ASN A 31 -1.32 -4.00 11.72
CA ASN A 31 -1.98 -3.97 13.03
C ASN A 31 -3.00 -2.84 13.15
N THR A 32 -3.23 -2.06 12.11
CA THR A 32 -4.27 -1.03 12.11
C THR A 32 -5.65 -1.68 12.19
N GLN A 33 -6.54 -1.05 12.94
CA GLN A 33 -7.90 -1.56 13.11
C GLN A 33 -8.58 -1.77 11.75
N GLY A 34 -9.17 -2.96 11.57
CA GLY A 34 -9.88 -3.34 10.36
C GLY A 34 -9.00 -3.88 9.25
N CYS A 35 -7.68 -3.77 9.36
CA CYS A 35 -6.76 -4.35 8.38
C CYS A 35 -6.58 -5.84 8.67
N LYS A 36 -6.92 -6.70 7.71
CA LYS A 36 -6.89 -8.16 7.88
C LYS A 36 -5.80 -8.84 7.07
N LEU A 37 -5.20 -8.14 6.12
CA LEU A 37 -4.11 -8.65 5.30
C LEU A 37 -3.34 -7.48 4.74
N LEU A 38 -2.03 -7.62 4.65
CA LEU A 38 -1.16 -6.67 3.98
C LEU A 38 -0.09 -7.46 3.22
N GLU A 39 -0.05 -7.26 1.91
CA GLU A 39 0.95 -7.89 1.05
C GLU A 39 1.55 -6.85 0.12
N LEU A 40 2.83 -7.01 -0.17
CA LEU A 40 3.55 -6.19 -1.14
C LEU A 40 4.00 -7.08 -2.28
N TYR A 41 3.64 -6.69 -3.50
CA TYR A 41 4.06 -7.37 -4.72
C TYR A 41 4.93 -6.46 -5.55
N ARG A 42 5.81 -7.06 -6.32
CA ARG A 42 6.66 -6.37 -7.28
C ARG A 42 6.41 -6.93 -8.67
N ASP A 43 6.30 -6.07 -9.67
CA ASP A 43 6.16 -6.54 -11.05
C ASP A 43 7.35 -7.42 -11.41
N LYS A 44 7.05 -8.55 -12.04
CA LYS A 44 8.06 -9.57 -12.32
C LYS A 44 9.08 -9.10 -13.37
N THR A 45 8.64 -8.24 -14.26
CA THR A 45 9.45 -7.76 -15.40
C THR A 45 10.06 -6.39 -15.13
N ASN A 46 9.27 -5.47 -14.56
CA ASN A 46 9.73 -4.11 -14.27
C ASN A 46 9.92 -3.94 -12.76
N PRO A 47 11.17 -3.90 -12.27
CA PRO A 47 11.45 -3.86 -10.84
C PRO A 47 11.09 -2.55 -10.14
N THR A 48 10.66 -1.52 -10.89
CA THR A 48 10.26 -0.23 -10.32
C THR A 48 8.78 -0.18 -9.96
N ILE A 49 7.99 -1.17 -10.39
CA ILE A 49 6.54 -1.21 -10.17
C ILE A 49 6.21 -2.15 -9.02
N PHE A 50 5.44 -1.64 -8.07
CA PHE A 50 5.00 -2.38 -6.89
C PHE A 50 3.49 -2.27 -6.73
N PHE A 51 2.92 -3.26 -6.05
CA PHE A 51 1.50 -3.29 -5.70
C PHE A 51 1.37 -3.62 -4.22
N THR A 52 0.53 -2.88 -3.50
CA THR A 52 0.09 -3.32 -2.18
C THR A 52 -1.32 -3.90 -2.30
N TYR A 53 -1.54 -5.03 -1.64
CA TYR A 53 -2.85 -5.62 -1.43
C TYR A 53 -3.13 -5.56 0.05
N SER A 54 -4.27 -4.99 0.41
CA SER A 54 -4.70 -4.98 1.81
C SER A 54 -6.20 -5.29 1.90
N TYR A 55 -6.56 -6.03 2.94
CA TYR A 55 -7.96 -6.37 3.22
C TYR A 55 -8.44 -5.53 4.37
N TRP A 56 -9.63 -4.97 4.23
CA TRP A 56 -10.24 -4.09 5.23
C TRP A 56 -11.66 -4.54 5.55
N ASP A 57 -12.00 -4.56 6.84
CA ASP A 57 -13.34 -4.97 7.27
C ASP A 57 -14.41 -4.04 6.73
N THR A 58 -14.18 -2.73 6.80
CA THR A 58 -15.12 -1.71 6.33
C THR A 58 -14.41 -0.57 5.61
N GLU A 59 -15.16 0.16 4.79
CA GLU A 59 -14.65 1.36 4.14
C GLU A 59 -14.24 2.42 5.17
N LEU A 60 -14.97 2.51 6.30
CA LEU A 60 -14.64 3.43 7.37
C LEU A 60 -13.28 3.13 7.99
N ASP A 61 -12.94 1.85 8.17
CA ASP A 61 -11.64 1.45 8.70
C ASP A 61 -10.51 1.93 7.78
N LEU A 62 -10.66 1.76 6.48
CA LEU A 62 -9.68 2.26 5.51
C LEU A 62 -9.58 3.77 5.56
N GLU A 63 -10.70 4.47 5.62
CA GLU A 63 -10.72 5.93 5.69
C GLU A 63 -10.03 6.43 6.97
N ASN A 64 -10.31 5.81 8.11
CA ASN A 64 -9.64 6.12 9.37
C ASN A 64 -8.14 5.93 9.28
N TYR A 65 -7.70 4.84 8.65
CA TYR A 65 -6.27 4.61 8.41
C TYR A 65 -5.67 5.72 7.54
N ARG A 66 -6.31 6.07 6.44
CA ARG A 66 -5.82 7.10 5.53
C ARG A 66 -5.75 8.50 6.17
N ASN A 67 -6.53 8.74 7.21
CA ASN A 67 -6.51 9.98 7.98
C ASN A 67 -5.59 9.90 9.21
N SER A 68 -4.98 8.76 9.46
CA SER A 68 -4.13 8.55 10.63
C SER A 68 -2.75 9.20 10.48
N GLN A 69 -2.10 9.44 11.60
CA GLN A 69 -0.73 9.95 11.61
C GLN A 69 0.23 8.93 11.00
N LEU A 70 -0.01 7.64 11.24
CA LEU A 70 0.80 6.56 10.64
C LEU A 70 0.80 6.67 9.12
N PHE A 71 -0.40 6.75 8.50
CA PHE A 71 -0.50 6.87 7.05
C PHE A 71 0.20 8.13 6.54
N LYS A 72 -0.01 9.26 7.20
CA LYS A 72 0.60 10.53 6.79
C LYS A 72 2.12 10.44 6.81
N ASN A 73 2.69 9.83 7.84
CA ASN A 73 4.15 9.65 7.95
C ASN A 73 4.69 8.76 6.82
N VAL A 74 4.02 7.63 6.56
CA VAL A 74 4.41 6.72 5.50
C VAL A 74 4.29 7.38 4.13
N TRP A 75 3.16 8.04 3.89
CA TRP A 75 2.85 8.64 2.59
C TRP A 75 3.74 9.84 2.27
N ASN A 76 4.06 10.66 3.26
CA ASN A 76 4.92 11.83 3.07
C ASN A 76 6.30 11.46 2.55
N ILE A 77 6.82 10.29 2.93
CA ILE A 77 8.06 9.77 2.39
C ILE A 77 7.82 9.13 1.02
N THR A 78 6.81 8.25 0.93
CA THR A 78 6.54 7.47 -0.28
C THR A 78 6.28 8.35 -1.50
N LYS A 79 5.50 9.41 -1.35
CA LYS A 79 5.12 10.28 -2.49
C LYS A 79 6.31 10.97 -3.14
N LEU A 80 7.40 11.18 -2.41
CA LEU A 80 8.60 11.81 -2.94
C LEU A 80 9.41 10.87 -3.82
N LEU A 81 9.12 9.58 -3.78
CA LEU A 81 9.88 8.54 -4.46
C LEU A 81 9.27 8.13 -5.79
N PHE A 82 8.05 8.61 -6.10
CA PHE A 82 7.33 8.22 -7.31
C PHE A 82 7.98 8.77 -8.57
N LYS A 83 8.01 7.91 -9.60
CA LYS A 83 8.25 8.31 -10.98
C LYS A 83 6.95 8.74 -11.64
N ASP A 84 5.90 7.93 -11.47
CA ASP A 84 4.58 8.15 -12.04
C ASP A 84 3.55 8.30 -10.94
N LYS A 85 2.40 8.90 -11.28
CA LYS A 85 1.29 9.05 -10.34
C LYS A 85 0.79 7.66 -9.90
N PRO A 86 0.59 7.43 -8.59
CA PRO A 86 0.04 6.17 -8.12
C PRO A 86 -1.42 6.01 -8.50
N GLU A 87 -1.85 4.75 -8.60
CA GLU A 87 -3.23 4.40 -8.86
C GLU A 87 -3.74 3.51 -7.72
N ALA A 88 -4.99 3.69 -7.33
CA ALA A 88 -5.57 2.93 -6.22
C ALA A 88 -7.01 2.54 -6.51
N TRP A 89 -7.38 1.35 -6.08
CA TRP A 89 -8.72 0.78 -6.26
C TRP A 89 -9.20 0.14 -4.98
N SER A 90 -10.49 0.31 -4.68
CA SER A 90 -11.20 -0.52 -3.72
C SER A 90 -12.08 -1.48 -4.51
N VAL A 91 -11.89 -2.77 -4.30
CA VAL A 91 -12.57 -3.81 -5.07
C VAL A 91 -13.16 -4.86 -4.18
N ASP A 92 -14.22 -5.51 -4.66
CA ASP A 92 -14.86 -6.62 -3.97
C ASP A 92 -14.39 -7.94 -4.57
N LYS A 93 -14.16 -8.94 -3.72
CA LYS A 93 -13.88 -10.29 -4.19
C LYS A 93 -15.17 -10.90 -4.70
N VAL A 94 -15.28 -11.09 -6.02
CA VAL A 94 -16.49 -11.67 -6.63
C VAL A 94 -16.47 -13.19 -6.51
N TYR A 95 -15.32 -13.80 -6.75
CA TYR A 95 -15.13 -15.25 -6.64
C TYR A 95 -13.82 -15.57 -5.94
N ASN A 96 -13.84 -16.69 -5.22
CA ASN A 96 -12.64 -17.30 -4.64
C ASN A 96 -12.73 -18.80 -4.87
N LEU A 97 -12.02 -19.30 -5.87
CA LEU A 97 -12.07 -20.71 -6.25
C LEU A 97 -11.00 -21.54 -5.57
#